data_27b53390b65c610f23a9b846d8aa65c3
#
_entry.id   27b53390b65c610f23a9b846d8aa65c3
#
_cell.length_a   1.000
_cell.length_b   1.000
_cell.length_c   1.000
_cell.angle_alpha   90.00
_cell.angle_beta   90.00
_cell.angle_gamma   90.00
#
_symmetry.space_group_name_H-M   'P 1'
#
loop_
_entity.id
_entity.type
_entity.pdbx_description
1 polymer ?
#
loop_
_entity_poly.entity_id
_entity_poly.type
_entity_poly.pdbx_seq_one_letter_code
_entity_poly.pdbx_strand_id
1 'polypeptide(L)'
;MPHCTNNQAEYTALKLALIKCKELGATELFIEGDSLLLVKQFTGEYKIKNPDLQARMRVIRALTKGFTIHIKHVLREFNQAPDALANKAMDEKQSVGFHPIEHLPNDAEILAAVSTDNCVNGVEVTPVMRSSKPAKSVKKQKPIQPSLFDF
;
A
#
# COMPACT_ATOMS: atom_id res chain seq x y z
N MET A 1 -27.27 -3.64 4.70
CA MET A 1 -25.93 -3.05 4.66
C MET A 1 -25.73 -2.41 3.28
N PRO A 2 -25.24 -1.18 3.18
CA PRO A 2 -24.89 -0.63 1.88
C PRO A 2 -23.84 -1.53 1.23
N HIS A 3 -24.06 -1.91 -0.03
CA HIS A 3 -23.11 -2.71 -0.79
C HIS A 3 -21.84 -1.89 -1.00
N CYS A 4 -20.77 -2.28 -0.31
CA CYS A 4 -19.43 -1.73 -0.52
C CYS A 4 -18.77 -2.48 -1.67
N THR A 5 -18.25 -1.77 -2.66
CA THR A 5 -17.46 -2.39 -3.72
C THR A 5 -16.08 -2.76 -3.20
N ASN A 6 -15.41 -3.73 -3.84
CA ASN A 6 -14.05 -4.12 -3.48
C ASN A 6 -13.10 -2.90 -3.47
N ASN A 7 -13.22 -2.01 -4.45
CA ASN A 7 -12.38 -0.81 -4.50
C ASN A 7 -12.65 0.11 -3.30
N GLN A 8 -13.90 0.30 -2.90
CA GLN A 8 -14.25 1.10 -1.71
C GLN A 8 -13.67 0.48 -0.43
N ALA A 9 -13.69 -0.84 -0.31
CA ALA A 9 -13.11 -1.55 0.82
C ALA A 9 -11.60 -1.34 0.90
N GLU A 10 -10.88 -1.46 -0.23
CA GLU A 10 -9.44 -1.21 -0.32
C GLU A 10 -9.06 0.22 0.07
N TYR A 11 -9.81 1.22 -0.42
CA TYR A 11 -9.60 2.62 -0.03
C TYR A 11 -9.87 2.86 1.45
N THR A 12 -10.90 2.21 2.00
CA THR A 12 -11.22 2.29 3.43
C THR A 12 -10.13 1.66 4.28
N ALA A 13 -9.60 0.51 3.87
CA ALA A 13 -8.50 -0.16 4.56
C ALA A 13 -7.25 0.72 4.62
N LEU A 14 -6.88 1.35 3.51
CA LEU A 14 -5.75 2.28 3.47
C LEU A 14 -5.98 3.50 4.37
N LYS A 15 -7.19 4.08 4.36
CA LYS A 15 -7.55 5.18 5.25
C LYS A 15 -7.38 4.80 6.72
N LEU A 16 -7.93 3.65 7.13
CA LEU A 16 -7.84 3.17 8.51
C LEU A 16 -6.39 2.89 8.93
N ALA A 17 -5.60 2.30 8.05
CA ALA A 17 -4.18 2.07 8.30
C ALA A 17 -3.41 3.38 8.53
N LEU A 18 -3.66 4.41 7.73
CA LEU A 18 -3.03 5.72 7.89
C LEU A 18 -3.42 6.40 9.20
N ILE A 19 -4.70 6.32 9.59
CA ILE A 19 -5.17 6.84 10.87
C ILE A 19 -4.44 6.15 12.02
N LYS A 20 -4.34 4.81 11.97
CA LYS A 20 -3.65 4.05 13.03
C LYS A 20 -2.16 4.36 13.09
N CYS A 21 -1.50 4.48 11.95
CA CYS A 21 -0.09 4.88 11.91
C CYS A 21 0.13 6.27 12.52
N LYS A 22 -0.82 7.19 12.32
CA LYS A 22 -0.77 8.52 12.91
C LYS A 22 -0.94 8.48 14.43
N GLU A 23 -1.89 7.68 14.94
CA GLU A 23 -2.05 7.44 16.39
C GLU A 23 -0.77 6.88 17.02
N LEU A 24 -0.07 6.00 16.31
CA LEU A 24 1.20 5.39 16.76
C LEU A 24 2.41 6.33 16.64
N GLY A 25 2.25 7.53 16.09
CA GLY A 25 3.34 8.50 15.92
C GLY A 25 4.36 8.12 14.85
N ALA A 26 3.98 7.29 13.89
CA ALA A 26 4.84 6.94 12.76
C ALA A 26 5.15 8.16 11.90
N THR A 27 6.36 8.20 11.35
CA THR A 27 6.81 9.28 10.44
C THR A 27 7.17 8.76 9.05
N GLU A 28 7.50 7.49 8.94
CA GLU A 28 7.83 6.82 7.69
C GLU A 28 7.02 5.55 7.54
N LEU A 29 6.44 5.33 6.37
CA LEU A 29 5.54 4.20 6.10
C LEU A 29 5.98 3.43 4.86
N PHE A 30 6.03 2.11 4.99
CA PHE A 30 6.19 1.17 3.89
C PHE A 30 4.86 0.45 3.68
N ILE A 31 4.17 0.79 2.60
CA ILE A 31 2.83 0.26 2.30
C ILE A 31 2.95 -0.80 1.21
N GLU A 32 2.43 -1.97 1.48
CA GLU A 32 2.32 -3.06 0.52
C GLU A 32 0.84 -3.36 0.30
N GLY A 33 0.42 -3.43 -0.96
CA GLY A 33 -0.96 -3.72 -1.31
C GLY A 33 -1.07 -4.57 -2.57
N ASP A 34 -2.04 -5.47 -2.61
CA ASP A 34 -2.29 -6.35 -3.75
C ASP A 34 -3.26 -5.76 -4.78
N SER A 35 -3.83 -4.60 -4.50
CA SER A 35 -4.62 -3.83 -5.45
C SER A 35 -3.73 -2.95 -6.31
N LEU A 36 -3.36 -3.43 -7.49
CA LEU A 36 -2.58 -2.65 -8.45
C LEU A 36 -3.27 -1.33 -8.83
N LEU A 37 -4.61 -1.36 -8.94
CA LEU A 37 -5.40 -0.18 -9.25
C LEU A 37 -5.23 0.89 -8.16
N LEU A 38 -5.38 0.51 -6.88
CA LEU A 38 -5.22 1.43 -5.75
C LEU A 38 -3.81 2.02 -5.71
N VAL A 39 -2.78 1.18 -5.85
CA VAL A 39 -1.38 1.63 -5.85
C VAL A 39 -1.15 2.66 -6.96
N LYS A 40 -1.59 2.38 -8.18
CA LYS A 40 -1.42 3.29 -9.32
C LYS A 40 -2.26 4.56 -9.22
N GLN A 41 -3.43 4.49 -8.63
CA GLN A 41 -4.23 5.68 -8.34
C GLN A 41 -3.65 6.53 -7.21
N PHE A 42 -3.08 5.89 -6.20
CA PHE A 42 -2.39 6.59 -5.11
C PHE A 42 -1.14 7.30 -5.59
N THR A 43 -0.31 6.66 -6.42
CA THR A 43 0.90 7.26 -7.02
C THR A 43 0.58 8.32 -8.08
N GLY A 44 -0.66 8.39 -8.55
CA GLY A 44 -1.07 9.32 -9.60
C GLY A 44 -0.84 8.82 -11.03
N GLU A 45 -0.35 7.58 -11.21
CA GLU A 45 -0.18 6.98 -12.54
C GLU A 45 -1.52 6.74 -13.24
N TYR A 46 -2.56 6.39 -12.48
CA TYR A 46 -3.92 6.20 -12.99
C TYR A 46 -4.86 7.26 -12.46
N LYS A 47 -5.68 7.81 -13.36
CA LYS A 47 -6.74 8.76 -12.99
C LYS A 47 -7.91 8.04 -12.33
N ILE A 48 -8.48 8.67 -11.33
CA ILE A 48 -9.70 8.21 -10.65
C ILE A 48 -10.88 8.87 -11.35
N LYS A 49 -11.71 8.06 -11.99
CA LYS A 49 -12.91 8.56 -12.71
C LYS A 49 -14.16 8.58 -11.82
N ASN A 50 -14.25 7.66 -10.86
CA ASN A 50 -15.39 7.56 -9.97
C ASN A 50 -15.37 8.70 -8.93
N PRO A 51 -16.43 9.53 -8.81
CA PRO A 51 -16.47 10.65 -7.86
C PRO A 51 -16.37 10.23 -6.39
N ASP A 52 -16.92 9.08 -6.00
CA ASP A 52 -16.83 8.55 -4.64
C ASP A 52 -15.36 8.18 -4.31
N LEU A 53 -14.69 7.49 -5.22
CA LEU A 53 -13.27 7.16 -5.04
C LEU A 53 -12.37 8.41 -5.06
N GLN A 54 -12.73 9.43 -5.84
CA GLN A 54 -12.02 10.73 -5.80
C GLN A 54 -12.14 11.38 -4.42
N ALA A 55 -13.34 11.38 -3.84
CA ALA A 55 -13.57 11.93 -2.51
C ALA A 55 -12.75 11.16 -1.44
N ARG A 56 -12.76 9.82 -1.50
CA ARG A 56 -11.96 8.97 -0.60
C ARG A 56 -10.46 9.20 -0.75
N MET A 57 -9.97 9.31 -1.98
CA MET A 57 -8.55 9.59 -2.23
C MET A 57 -8.14 10.97 -1.70
N ARG A 58 -9.02 11.95 -1.75
CA ARG A 58 -8.77 13.28 -1.17
C ARG A 58 -8.53 13.20 0.34
N VAL A 59 -9.35 12.42 1.04
CA VAL A 59 -9.18 12.16 2.49
C VAL A 59 -7.88 11.40 2.76
N ILE A 60 -7.57 10.37 1.98
CA ILE A 60 -6.33 9.60 2.10
C ILE A 60 -5.13 10.51 1.91
N ARG A 61 -5.11 11.36 0.89
CA ARG A 61 -4.01 12.31 0.65
C ARG A 61 -3.87 13.33 1.79
N ALA A 62 -4.97 13.74 2.40
CA ALA A 62 -4.92 14.59 3.58
C ALA A 62 -4.23 13.88 4.76
N LEU A 63 -4.51 12.60 4.95
CA LEU A 63 -3.89 11.78 6.00
C LEU A 63 -2.40 11.51 5.75
N THR A 64 -1.95 11.52 4.49
CA THR A 64 -0.53 11.28 4.17
C THR A 64 0.39 12.43 4.54
N LYS A 65 -0.15 13.60 4.83
CA LYS A 65 0.67 14.75 5.25
C LYS A 65 1.40 14.46 6.56
N GLY A 66 2.68 14.70 6.55
CA GLY A 66 3.58 14.41 7.67
C GLY A 66 4.21 13.03 7.65
N PHE A 67 3.87 12.18 6.68
CA PHE A 67 4.54 10.90 6.48
C PHE A 67 5.47 10.93 5.28
N THR A 68 6.60 10.22 5.39
CA THR A 68 7.37 9.75 4.23
C THR A 68 6.79 8.40 3.82
N ILE A 69 6.28 8.28 2.60
CA ILE A 69 5.53 7.09 2.15
C ILE A 69 6.25 6.38 1.01
N HIS A 70 6.48 5.09 1.22
CA HIS A 70 6.94 4.16 0.20
C HIS A 70 5.82 3.15 -0.06
N ILE A 71 5.26 3.16 -1.26
CA ILE A 71 4.19 2.24 -1.63
C ILE A 71 4.63 1.32 -2.76
N LYS A 72 4.29 0.05 -2.65
CA LYS A 72 4.52 -0.93 -3.72
C LYS A 72 3.34 -1.87 -3.87
N HIS A 73 3.14 -2.33 -5.11
CA HIS A 73 2.25 -3.46 -5.39
C HIS A 73 2.96 -4.77 -5.07
N VAL A 74 2.26 -5.68 -4.41
CA VAL A 74 2.68 -7.05 -4.16
C VAL A 74 1.66 -8.01 -4.77
N LEU A 75 2.11 -9.18 -5.20
CA LEU A 75 1.18 -10.21 -5.66
C LEU A 75 0.37 -10.75 -4.47
N ARG A 76 -0.88 -11.16 -4.73
CA ARG A 76 -1.81 -11.63 -3.69
C ARG A 76 -1.24 -12.78 -2.86
N GLU A 77 -0.44 -13.65 -3.46
CA GLU A 77 0.26 -14.75 -2.77
C GLU A 77 1.25 -14.27 -1.69
N PHE A 78 1.74 -13.02 -1.80
CA PHE A 78 2.62 -12.39 -0.80
C PHE A 78 1.86 -11.47 0.17
N ASN A 79 0.53 -11.38 0.07
CA ASN A 79 -0.35 -10.55 0.91
C ASN A 79 -1.31 -11.41 1.75
N GLN A 80 -0.93 -12.64 2.08
CA GLN A 80 -1.81 -13.61 2.75
C GLN A 80 -2.21 -13.21 4.16
N ALA A 81 -1.33 -12.59 4.93
CA ALA A 81 -1.63 -12.23 6.30
C ALA A 81 -2.73 -11.16 6.42
N PRO A 82 -2.68 -10.02 5.67
CA PRO A 82 -3.79 -9.08 5.62
C PRO A 82 -5.09 -9.69 5.08
N ASP A 83 -5.00 -10.53 4.04
CA ASP A 83 -6.17 -11.21 3.44
C ASP A 83 -6.86 -12.13 4.45
N ALA A 84 -6.09 -12.90 5.22
CA ALA A 84 -6.62 -13.76 6.29
C ALA A 84 -7.33 -12.96 7.39
N LEU A 85 -6.78 -11.81 7.79
CA LEU A 85 -7.42 -10.92 8.77
C LEU A 85 -8.72 -10.31 8.25
N ALA A 86 -8.75 -9.91 6.98
CA ALA A 86 -9.96 -9.38 6.34
C ALA A 86 -11.06 -10.44 6.26
N ASN A 87 -10.73 -11.65 5.86
CA ASN A 87 -11.67 -12.77 5.82
C ASN A 87 -12.21 -13.10 7.21
N LYS A 88 -11.34 -13.15 8.22
CA LYS A 88 -11.73 -13.37 9.60
C LYS A 88 -12.69 -12.29 10.11
N ALA A 89 -12.43 -11.02 9.81
CA ALA A 89 -13.31 -9.92 10.20
C ALA A 89 -14.69 -10.02 9.54
N MET A 90 -14.75 -10.47 8.28
CA MET A 90 -16.03 -10.72 7.59
C MET A 90 -16.81 -11.87 8.20
N ASP A 91 -16.14 -12.97 8.54
CA ASP A 91 -16.77 -14.16 9.14
C ASP A 91 -17.31 -13.85 10.55
N GLU A 92 -16.52 -13.17 11.36
CA GLU A 92 -16.87 -12.81 12.73
C GLU A 92 -17.78 -11.57 12.81
N LYS A 93 -17.94 -10.84 11.70
CA LYS A 93 -18.70 -9.56 11.60
C LYS A 93 -18.26 -8.51 12.65
N GLN A 94 -16.98 -8.52 12.97
CA GLN A 94 -16.37 -7.59 13.92
C GLN A 94 -14.95 -7.21 13.49
N SER A 95 -14.43 -6.17 14.10
CA SER A 95 -13.03 -5.79 13.90
C SER A 95 -12.10 -6.82 14.54
N VAL A 96 -11.11 -7.27 13.80
CA VAL A 96 -10.05 -8.17 14.27
C VAL A 96 -8.69 -7.49 14.11
N GLY A 97 -7.79 -7.75 15.04
CA GLY A 97 -6.43 -7.23 15.02
C GLY A 97 -5.92 -6.89 16.42
N PHE A 98 -4.62 -6.58 16.49
CA PHE A 98 -3.94 -6.31 17.75
C PHE A 98 -3.98 -4.83 18.17
N HIS A 99 -4.32 -3.94 17.25
CA HIS A 99 -4.29 -2.50 17.46
C HIS A 99 -5.61 -1.86 16.98
N PRO A 100 -6.66 -1.87 17.78
CA PRO A 100 -7.89 -1.16 17.43
C PRO A 100 -7.60 0.34 17.28
N ILE A 101 -8.36 1.02 16.42
CA ILE A 101 -8.33 2.47 16.32
C ILE A 101 -9.06 3.03 17.51
N GLU A 102 -8.40 3.85 18.32
CA GLU A 102 -8.97 4.45 19.53
C GLU A 102 -9.93 5.58 19.17
N HIS A 103 -9.56 6.38 18.18
CA HIS A 103 -10.38 7.48 17.71
C HIS A 103 -10.47 7.47 16.19
N LEU A 104 -11.70 7.35 15.67
CA LEU A 104 -11.98 7.39 14.24
C LEU A 104 -12.55 8.77 13.84
N PRO A 105 -11.71 9.70 13.35
CA PRO A 105 -12.18 10.99 12.89
C PRO A 105 -13.05 10.83 11.63
N ASN A 106 -14.05 11.69 11.48
CA ASN A 106 -14.82 11.74 10.25
C ASN A 106 -14.04 12.44 9.12
N ASP A 107 -14.48 12.26 7.88
CA ASP A 107 -13.78 12.79 6.71
C ASP A 107 -13.67 14.33 6.73
N ALA A 108 -14.69 15.01 7.26
CA ALA A 108 -14.69 16.46 7.37
C ALA A 108 -13.65 16.96 8.39
N GLU A 109 -13.48 16.29 9.51
CA GLU A 109 -12.43 16.60 10.51
C GLU A 109 -11.03 16.40 9.93
N ILE A 110 -10.82 15.32 9.17
CA ILE A 110 -9.53 15.05 8.51
C ILE A 110 -9.21 16.16 7.50
N LEU A 111 -10.18 16.56 6.68
CA LEU A 111 -9.98 17.61 5.68
C LEU A 111 -9.80 18.98 6.30
N ALA A 112 -10.50 19.28 7.39
CA ALA A 112 -10.37 20.56 8.11
C ALA A 112 -9.00 20.71 8.76
N ALA A 113 -8.46 19.65 9.36
CA ALA A 113 -7.13 19.68 9.99
C ALA A 113 -6.01 20.02 9.00
N VAL A 114 -6.19 19.66 7.72
CA VAL A 114 -5.23 19.95 6.66
C VAL A 114 -5.32 21.38 6.13
N SER A 115 -6.49 22.01 6.22
CA SER A 115 -6.71 23.36 5.72
C SER A 115 -6.04 24.43 6.61
N THR A 116 -5.66 24.08 7.84
CA THR A 116 -4.99 24.98 8.77
C THR A 116 -3.47 25.01 8.61
N ASP A 117 -2.90 23.97 7.98
CA ASP A 117 -1.45 23.90 7.72
C ASP A 117 -1.14 24.39 6.30
N ASN A 118 -0.93 25.68 6.17
CA ASN A 118 -0.55 26.34 4.91
C ASN A 118 0.93 26.12 4.58
N CYS A 119 1.46 24.93 4.80
CA CYS A 119 2.81 24.53 4.40
C CYS A 119 2.78 23.51 3.27
N VAL A 120 3.20 24.00 2.12
CA VAL A 120 3.51 23.23 0.91
C VAL A 120 4.69 22.30 1.20
N ASN A 121 4.42 21.06 1.56
CA ASN A 121 5.45 20.04 1.48
C ASN A 121 4.90 18.90 0.61
N GLY A 122 5.48 18.78 -0.58
CA GLY A 122 5.18 17.69 -1.50
C GLY A 122 5.43 16.35 -0.82
N VAL A 123 4.43 15.50 -0.84
CA VAL A 123 4.59 14.08 -0.46
C VAL A 123 5.45 13.45 -1.56
N GLU A 124 6.70 13.17 -1.26
CA GLU A 124 7.53 12.34 -2.13
C GLU A 124 7.03 10.90 -2.05
N VAL A 125 6.22 10.52 -3.00
CA VAL A 125 5.82 9.12 -3.20
C VAL A 125 6.85 8.48 -4.11
N THR A 126 7.76 7.72 -3.54
CA THR A 126 8.71 6.94 -4.34
C THR A 126 8.14 5.54 -4.58
N PRO A 127 7.79 5.17 -5.82
CA PRO A 127 7.42 3.80 -6.13
C PRO A 127 8.67 2.92 -6.04
N VAL A 128 8.73 2.06 -5.04
CA VAL A 128 9.81 1.07 -4.96
C VAL A 128 9.47 -0.07 -5.93
N MET A 129 9.96 0.05 -7.15
CA MET A 129 9.97 -1.06 -8.09
C MET A 129 11.08 -2.03 -7.70
N ARG A 130 10.74 -3.13 -7.05
CA ARG A 130 11.60 -4.30 -7.10
C ARG A 130 11.45 -4.92 -8.48
N SER A 131 12.38 -4.63 -9.38
CA SER A 131 12.58 -5.44 -10.56
C SER A 131 13.20 -6.77 -10.11
N SER A 132 12.39 -7.73 -9.78
CA SER A 132 12.83 -9.12 -9.77
C SER A 132 12.87 -9.61 -11.23
N LYS A 133 13.90 -9.20 -11.97
CA LYS A 133 14.31 -10.00 -13.12
C LYS A 133 14.89 -11.28 -12.55
N PRO A 134 14.36 -12.46 -12.92
CA PRO A 134 15.07 -13.68 -12.60
C PRO A 134 16.45 -13.58 -13.22
N ALA A 135 17.48 -13.82 -12.44
CA ALA A 135 18.84 -13.93 -12.94
C ALA A 135 18.83 -14.92 -14.09
N LYS A 136 19.24 -14.44 -15.28
CA LYS A 136 19.43 -15.33 -16.43
C LYS A 136 20.34 -16.44 -15.97
N SER A 137 19.88 -17.66 -16.14
CA SER A 137 20.64 -18.87 -15.89
C SER A 137 22.04 -18.71 -16.43
N VAL A 138 23.02 -18.78 -15.55
CA VAL A 138 24.42 -18.91 -15.89
C VAL A 138 24.53 -20.18 -16.75
N LYS A 139 24.83 -20.04 -18.02
CA LYS A 139 25.15 -21.18 -18.89
C LYS A 139 26.27 -21.93 -18.19
N LYS A 140 26.01 -23.19 -17.82
CA LYS A 140 27.03 -24.12 -17.39
C LYS A 140 28.13 -24.12 -18.45
N GLN A 141 29.27 -23.55 -18.13
CA GLN A 141 30.47 -23.77 -18.91
C GLN A 141 30.79 -25.26 -18.79
N LYS A 142 30.93 -25.92 -19.95
CA LYS A 142 31.44 -27.28 -20.00
C LYS A 142 32.81 -27.30 -19.33
N PRO A 143 33.11 -28.29 -18.50
CA PRO A 143 34.45 -28.47 -17.99
C PRO A 143 35.43 -28.66 -19.15
N ILE A 144 36.48 -27.86 -19.16
CA ILE A 144 37.59 -28.01 -20.10
C ILE A 144 38.25 -29.33 -19.73
N GLN A 145 38.18 -30.28 -20.64
CA GLN A 145 38.97 -31.53 -20.50
C GLN A 145 40.45 -31.15 -20.66
N PRO A 146 41.31 -31.58 -19.74
CA PRO A 146 42.76 -31.43 -19.97
C PRO A 146 43.13 -32.32 -21.18
N SER A 147 43.71 -31.70 -22.17
CA SER A 147 44.27 -32.42 -23.30
C SER A 147 45.41 -33.31 -22.82
N LEU A 148 45.19 -34.59 -22.94
CA LEU A 148 46.20 -35.62 -22.79
C LEU A 148 47.14 -35.58 -24.03
N PHE A 149 48.11 -34.68 -24.00
CA PHE A 149 49.29 -34.75 -24.84
C PHE A 149 50.36 -33.91 -24.18
N ASP A 150 51.14 -34.59 -23.31
CA ASP A 150 52.47 -34.16 -23.02
C ASP A 150 53.38 -35.39 -23.04
N PHE A 151 54.24 -35.27 -23.96
CA PHE A 151 55.56 -35.99 -23.92
C PHE A 151 56.59 -35.03 -23.44
#